data_529e90a4e51280f7bc05624fb3b5c8dd
#
_entry.id   529e90a4e51280f7bc05624fb3b5c8dd
#
_cell.length_a   1.000
_cell.length_b   1.000
_cell.length_c   1.000
_cell.angle_alpha   90.00
_cell.angle_beta   90.00
_cell.angle_gamma   90.00
#
_symmetry.space_group_name_H-M   'P 1'
#
loop_
_entity.id
_entity.type
_entity.pdbx_description
1 polymer ?
#
loop_
_entity_poly.entity_id
_entity_poly.type
_entity_poly.pdbx_seq_one_letter_code
_entity_poly.pdbx_strand_id
1 'polypeptide(L)'
;MHLKSENDILEETLAIAAEGYEKAYRFLMEAYEKTPGAYGPQTLYFLACLAGGAERTEEALGWLRKAIADNGWWYRPEVLEDEDLEGLKGNAVFASLKAASDARYADALSGAKPLLSWEGKTAENLLLAVHGNTQNGRTARNDWEPLLAGNSRWQIETIQSAEPDGFGTYRWSYDMASFPPVAEAMEKMQREGYRKIVCGGFSAGCDMLLRAVAFAPARCDMLLLQSPWLPILRDHGETLIHALRQKKIALRIFCGGEDEDCLPMAQQLYAAAQGEGLDVQLSIQEGCRHQFPPEPDAFEELFSTEG
;
A
#
# COMPACT_ATOMS: atom_id res chain seq x y z
N MET A 1 8.99 -20.86 -11.77
CA MET A 1 7.75 -20.13 -12.11
C MET A 1 7.30 -19.49 -10.81
N HIS A 2 7.59 -18.19 -10.59
CA HIS A 2 7.09 -17.49 -9.42
C HIS A 2 5.56 -17.45 -9.49
N LEU A 3 4.90 -17.86 -8.42
CA LEU A 3 3.46 -17.63 -8.27
C LEU A 3 3.29 -16.10 -8.20
N LYS A 4 2.44 -15.56 -9.07
CA LYS A 4 2.07 -14.14 -9.00
C LYS A 4 1.47 -13.86 -7.63
N SER A 5 1.77 -12.70 -7.06
CA SER A 5 1.12 -12.26 -5.83
C SER A 5 -0.37 -11.99 -6.05
N GLU A 6 -1.15 -11.89 -4.97
CA GLU A 6 -2.56 -11.48 -5.07
C GLU A 6 -2.69 -10.13 -5.79
N ASN A 7 -1.84 -9.17 -5.43
CA ASN A 7 -1.83 -7.83 -6.05
C ASN A 7 -1.57 -7.89 -7.55
N ASP A 8 -0.57 -8.67 -8.00
CA ASP A 8 -0.26 -8.78 -9.43
C ASP A 8 -1.45 -9.32 -10.24
N ILE A 9 -2.19 -10.28 -9.68
CA ILE A 9 -3.38 -10.86 -10.32
C ILE A 9 -4.52 -9.85 -10.35
N LEU A 10 -4.72 -9.08 -9.28
CA LEU A 10 -5.74 -8.04 -9.23
C LEU A 10 -5.44 -6.90 -10.22
N GLU A 11 -4.19 -6.46 -10.34
CA GLU A 11 -3.76 -5.46 -11.33
C GLU A 11 -4.01 -5.95 -12.77
N GLU A 12 -3.67 -7.21 -13.06
CA GLU A 12 -3.96 -7.82 -14.38
C GLU A 12 -5.47 -7.93 -14.63
N THR A 13 -6.24 -8.25 -13.59
CA THR A 13 -7.70 -8.31 -13.65
C THR A 13 -8.31 -6.96 -13.99
N LEU A 14 -7.83 -5.87 -13.36
CA LEU A 14 -8.27 -4.50 -13.65
C LEU A 14 -8.00 -4.11 -15.11
N ALA A 15 -6.82 -4.45 -15.62
CA ALA A 15 -6.51 -4.21 -17.02
C ALA A 15 -7.46 -4.93 -17.98
N ILE A 16 -7.83 -6.18 -17.64
CA ILE A 16 -8.78 -6.96 -18.43
C ILE A 16 -10.20 -6.40 -18.28
N ALA A 17 -10.57 -5.88 -17.11
CA ALA A 17 -11.89 -5.31 -16.84
C ALA A 17 -12.21 -4.10 -17.75
N ALA A 18 -11.19 -3.34 -18.16
CA ALA A 18 -11.34 -2.29 -19.16
C ALA A 18 -11.86 -2.80 -20.54
N GLU A 19 -11.66 -4.10 -20.81
CA GLU A 19 -12.18 -4.76 -22.02
C GLU A 19 -13.57 -5.40 -21.80
N GLY A 20 -14.00 -5.56 -20.56
CA GLY A 20 -15.32 -6.06 -20.16
C GLY A 20 -15.32 -6.97 -18.95
N TYR A 21 -16.35 -6.84 -18.11
CA TYR A 21 -16.51 -7.55 -16.84
C TYR A 21 -16.48 -9.09 -16.98
N GLU A 22 -17.16 -9.64 -17.97
CA GLU A 22 -17.24 -11.09 -18.16
C GLU A 22 -15.86 -11.72 -18.38
N LYS A 23 -14.99 -11.06 -19.14
CA LYS A 23 -13.63 -11.54 -19.42
C LYS A 23 -12.76 -11.50 -18.17
N ALA A 24 -12.81 -10.39 -17.43
CA ALA A 24 -12.10 -10.22 -16.19
C ALA A 24 -12.59 -11.19 -15.09
N TYR A 25 -13.90 -11.39 -15.00
CA TYR A 25 -14.50 -12.34 -14.07
C TYR A 25 -13.97 -13.75 -14.28
N ARG A 26 -13.97 -14.23 -15.53
CA ARG A 26 -13.45 -15.56 -15.86
C ARG A 26 -11.97 -15.70 -15.55
N PHE A 27 -11.20 -14.68 -15.89
CA PHE A 27 -9.76 -14.67 -15.60
C PHE A 27 -9.48 -14.80 -14.09
N LEU A 28 -10.11 -13.96 -13.27
CA LEU A 28 -9.91 -13.97 -11.83
C LEU A 28 -10.45 -15.23 -11.16
N MET A 29 -11.62 -15.73 -11.63
CA MET A 29 -12.20 -16.98 -11.15
C MET A 29 -11.28 -18.18 -11.41
N GLU A 30 -10.72 -18.30 -12.62
CA GLU A 30 -9.77 -19.36 -12.95
C GLU A 30 -8.49 -19.30 -12.09
N ALA A 31 -8.00 -18.11 -11.80
CA ALA A 31 -6.86 -17.93 -10.91
C ALA A 31 -7.21 -18.36 -9.48
N TYR A 32 -8.37 -17.93 -8.98
CA TYR A 32 -8.87 -18.29 -7.66
C TYR A 32 -9.09 -19.81 -7.50
N GLU A 33 -9.68 -20.47 -8.48
CA GLU A 33 -9.96 -21.92 -8.44
C GLU A 33 -8.69 -22.78 -8.41
N LYS A 34 -7.60 -22.30 -9.01
CA LYS A 34 -6.31 -23.00 -8.98
C LYS A 34 -5.68 -23.03 -7.60
N THR A 35 -5.83 -21.95 -6.83
CA THR A 35 -5.20 -21.79 -5.51
C THR A 35 -6.09 -21.00 -4.53
N PRO A 36 -7.29 -21.51 -4.15
CA PRO A 36 -8.25 -20.72 -3.35
C PRO A 36 -7.71 -20.18 -2.03
N GLY A 37 -6.78 -20.91 -1.39
CA GLY A 37 -6.17 -20.51 -0.12
C GLY A 37 -5.10 -19.42 -0.22
N ALA A 38 -4.71 -19.01 -1.44
CA ALA A 38 -3.72 -17.96 -1.66
C ALA A 38 -4.33 -16.55 -1.71
N TYR A 39 -5.66 -16.44 -1.71
CA TYR A 39 -6.38 -15.20 -1.95
C TYR A 39 -7.16 -14.73 -0.72
N GLY A 40 -7.16 -13.44 -0.52
CA GLY A 40 -7.78 -12.76 0.61
C GLY A 40 -9.14 -12.10 0.30
N PRO A 41 -9.59 -11.23 1.22
CA PRO A 41 -10.86 -10.51 1.09
C PRO A 41 -10.97 -9.70 -0.19
N GLN A 42 -9.86 -9.10 -0.64
CA GLN A 42 -9.82 -8.24 -1.82
C GLN A 42 -10.21 -9.02 -3.09
N THR A 43 -9.70 -10.24 -3.26
CA THR A 43 -10.04 -11.08 -4.41
C THR A 43 -11.52 -11.45 -4.42
N LEU A 44 -12.13 -11.80 -3.27
CA LEU A 44 -13.56 -12.13 -3.23
C LEU A 44 -14.44 -10.90 -3.49
N TYR A 45 -14.01 -9.73 -3.06
CA TYR A 45 -14.68 -8.48 -3.40
C TYR A 45 -14.63 -8.20 -4.91
N PHE A 46 -13.46 -8.31 -5.54
CA PHE A 46 -13.31 -8.15 -6.99
C PHE A 46 -14.18 -9.14 -7.77
N LEU A 47 -14.21 -10.41 -7.37
CA LEU A 47 -15.10 -11.42 -7.98
C LEU A 47 -16.57 -11.03 -7.85
N ALA A 48 -16.98 -10.44 -6.71
CA ALA A 48 -18.34 -9.96 -6.51
C ALA A 48 -18.66 -8.76 -7.41
N CYS A 49 -17.78 -7.76 -7.51
CA CYS A 49 -17.95 -6.60 -8.39
C CYS A 49 -17.99 -7.01 -9.87
N LEU A 50 -17.05 -7.84 -10.32
CA LEU A 50 -17.01 -8.30 -11.70
C LEU A 50 -18.25 -9.13 -12.08
N ALA A 51 -18.75 -9.97 -11.17
CA ALA A 51 -20.00 -10.68 -11.37
C ALA A 51 -21.20 -9.73 -11.38
N GLY A 52 -21.22 -8.72 -10.51
CA GLY A 52 -22.27 -7.68 -10.47
C GLY A 52 -22.31 -6.85 -11.75
N GLY A 53 -21.16 -6.35 -12.20
CA GLY A 53 -21.04 -5.60 -13.46
C GLY A 53 -21.35 -6.45 -14.71
N ALA A 54 -21.19 -7.78 -14.63
CA ALA A 54 -21.62 -8.74 -15.65
C ALA A 54 -23.10 -9.16 -15.49
N GLU A 55 -23.89 -8.51 -14.64
CA GLU A 55 -25.31 -8.83 -14.34
C GLU A 55 -25.53 -10.24 -13.76
N ARG A 56 -24.51 -10.86 -13.17
CA ARG A 56 -24.57 -12.19 -12.54
C ARG A 56 -24.88 -12.09 -11.05
N THR A 57 -26.06 -11.59 -10.73
CA THR A 57 -26.52 -11.25 -9.36
C THR A 57 -26.30 -12.36 -8.33
N GLU A 58 -26.67 -13.62 -8.68
CA GLU A 58 -26.53 -14.74 -7.75
C GLU A 58 -25.06 -15.12 -7.48
N GLU A 59 -24.18 -14.99 -8.48
CA GLU A 59 -22.77 -15.25 -8.31
C GLU A 59 -22.12 -14.14 -7.46
N ALA A 60 -22.46 -12.88 -7.71
CA ALA A 60 -22.01 -11.74 -6.89
C ALA A 60 -22.41 -11.92 -5.41
N LEU A 61 -23.66 -12.27 -5.14
CA LEU A 61 -24.13 -12.60 -3.80
C LEU A 61 -23.40 -13.82 -3.20
N GLY A 62 -23.09 -14.81 -4.02
CA GLY A 62 -22.32 -16.00 -3.62
C GLY A 62 -20.92 -15.66 -3.11
N TRP A 63 -20.21 -14.77 -3.82
CA TRP A 63 -18.89 -14.31 -3.41
C TRP A 63 -18.92 -13.47 -2.14
N LEU A 64 -19.88 -12.55 -2.03
CA LEU A 64 -20.05 -11.76 -0.80
C LEU A 64 -20.45 -12.63 0.40
N ARG A 65 -21.31 -13.65 0.19
CA ARG A 65 -21.65 -14.60 1.25
C ARG A 65 -20.41 -15.36 1.70
N LYS A 66 -19.59 -15.85 0.76
CA LYS A 66 -18.35 -16.55 1.06
C LYS A 66 -17.39 -15.68 1.86
N ALA A 67 -17.21 -14.41 1.47
CA ALA A 67 -16.36 -13.48 2.20
C ALA A 67 -16.91 -13.18 3.60
N ILE A 68 -18.17 -12.76 3.69
CA ILE A 68 -18.73 -12.16 4.91
C ILE A 68 -19.32 -13.21 5.85
N ALA A 69 -20.16 -14.13 5.33
CA ALA A 69 -20.82 -15.10 6.19
C ALA A 69 -19.91 -16.30 6.52
N ASP A 70 -19.25 -16.88 5.50
CA ASP A 70 -18.50 -18.13 5.68
C ASP A 70 -17.12 -17.88 6.27
N ASN A 71 -16.38 -16.87 5.77
CA ASN A 71 -15.03 -16.53 6.24
C ASN A 71 -15.01 -15.53 7.40
N GLY A 72 -16.14 -14.88 7.71
CA GLY A 72 -16.19 -13.86 8.74
C GLY A 72 -15.48 -12.54 8.38
N TRP A 73 -15.11 -12.35 7.13
CA TRP A 73 -14.46 -11.14 6.66
C TRP A 73 -15.43 -9.97 6.61
N TRP A 74 -14.90 -8.78 6.42
CA TRP A 74 -15.66 -7.54 6.36
C TRP A 74 -14.92 -6.50 5.53
N TYR A 75 -15.66 -5.53 5.08
CA TYR A 75 -15.19 -4.41 4.29
C TYR A 75 -15.65 -3.11 4.91
N ARG A 76 -14.95 -2.03 4.66
CA ARG A 76 -15.37 -0.69 4.97
C ARG A 76 -16.72 -0.41 4.29
N PRO A 77 -17.66 0.34 4.94
CA PRO A 77 -19.02 0.52 4.42
C PRO A 77 -19.10 1.01 2.97
N GLU A 78 -18.20 1.93 2.58
CA GLU A 78 -18.19 2.53 1.23
C GLU A 78 -17.78 1.52 0.14
N VAL A 79 -17.02 0.49 0.49
CA VAL A 79 -16.62 -0.57 -0.45
C VAL A 79 -17.84 -1.35 -0.95
N LEU A 80 -18.84 -1.57 -0.10
CA LEU A 80 -20.07 -2.25 -0.49
C LEU A 80 -21.14 -1.31 -1.09
N GLU A 81 -20.82 -0.03 -1.27
CA GLU A 81 -21.63 0.93 -2.03
C GLU A 81 -21.15 1.07 -3.49
N ASP A 82 -20.20 0.27 -3.90
CA ASP A 82 -19.65 0.25 -5.25
C ASP A 82 -20.74 0.16 -6.32
N GLU A 83 -20.57 0.88 -7.43
CA GLU A 83 -21.53 0.91 -8.54
C GLU A 83 -21.70 -0.46 -9.21
N ASP A 84 -20.68 -1.29 -9.22
CA ASP A 84 -20.74 -2.66 -9.74
C ASP A 84 -21.67 -3.57 -8.92
N LEU A 85 -21.96 -3.18 -7.67
CA LEU A 85 -22.89 -3.87 -6.78
C LEU A 85 -24.29 -3.25 -6.79
N GLU A 86 -24.56 -2.23 -7.61
CA GLU A 86 -25.86 -1.56 -7.68
C GLU A 86 -27.03 -2.52 -7.91
N GLY A 87 -26.83 -3.52 -8.77
CA GLY A 87 -27.82 -4.56 -9.05
C GLY A 87 -28.21 -5.44 -7.86
N LEU A 88 -27.42 -5.38 -6.76
CA LEU A 88 -27.72 -6.09 -5.51
C LEU A 88 -28.52 -5.24 -4.53
N LYS A 89 -28.58 -3.92 -4.71
CA LYS A 89 -29.36 -3.03 -3.85
C LYS A 89 -30.84 -3.41 -3.88
N GLY A 90 -31.45 -3.49 -2.69
CA GLY A 90 -32.81 -4.00 -2.55
C GLY A 90 -32.93 -5.52 -2.34
N ASN A 91 -31.86 -6.30 -2.53
CA ASN A 91 -31.85 -7.72 -2.16
C ASN A 91 -31.68 -7.90 -0.66
N ALA A 92 -32.57 -8.64 -0.01
CA ALA A 92 -32.57 -8.83 1.45
C ALA A 92 -31.31 -9.58 1.94
N VAL A 93 -30.73 -10.47 1.13
CA VAL A 93 -29.50 -11.19 1.47
C VAL A 93 -28.33 -10.22 1.45
N PHE A 94 -28.23 -9.39 0.41
CA PHE A 94 -27.18 -8.34 0.34
C PHE A 94 -27.26 -7.38 1.54
N ALA A 95 -28.48 -6.89 1.86
CA ALA A 95 -28.67 -6.01 3.01
C ALA A 95 -28.20 -6.66 4.32
N SER A 96 -28.46 -7.95 4.53
CA SER A 96 -28.01 -8.69 5.71
C SER A 96 -26.50 -8.86 5.75
N LEU A 97 -25.86 -9.18 4.61
CA LEU A 97 -24.40 -9.29 4.50
C LEU A 97 -23.72 -7.95 4.76
N LYS A 98 -24.24 -6.86 4.17
CA LYS A 98 -23.73 -5.51 4.40
C LYS A 98 -23.83 -5.13 5.88
N ALA A 99 -24.97 -5.34 6.51
CA ALA A 99 -25.14 -5.04 7.94
C ALA A 99 -24.14 -5.83 8.83
N ALA A 100 -23.88 -7.09 8.50
CA ALA A 100 -22.88 -7.89 9.21
C ALA A 100 -21.45 -7.38 8.99
N SER A 101 -21.11 -6.95 7.78
CA SER A 101 -19.82 -6.33 7.45
C SER A 101 -19.66 -5.00 8.20
N ASP A 102 -20.65 -4.11 8.16
CA ASP A 102 -20.63 -2.81 8.79
C ASP A 102 -20.45 -2.93 10.32
N ALA A 103 -21.12 -3.88 10.96
CA ALA A 103 -20.97 -4.15 12.40
C ALA A 103 -19.53 -4.57 12.75
N ARG A 104 -18.93 -5.47 11.96
CA ARG A 104 -17.54 -5.91 12.20
C ARG A 104 -16.53 -4.80 11.91
N TYR A 105 -16.77 -3.99 10.89
CA TYR A 105 -15.95 -2.81 10.62
C TYR A 105 -15.98 -1.83 11.81
N ALA A 106 -17.17 -1.52 12.34
CA ALA A 106 -17.31 -0.63 13.48
C ALA A 106 -16.58 -1.16 14.72
N ASP A 107 -16.62 -2.47 14.95
CA ASP A 107 -15.89 -3.14 16.03
C ASP A 107 -14.37 -3.04 15.82
N ALA A 108 -13.89 -3.37 14.62
CA ALA A 108 -12.49 -3.24 14.25
C ALA A 108 -11.99 -1.80 14.38
N LEU A 109 -12.75 -0.82 13.91
CA LEU A 109 -12.40 0.59 14.00
C LEU A 109 -12.29 1.08 15.45
N SER A 110 -13.19 0.62 16.33
CA SER A 110 -13.18 1.01 17.75
C SER A 110 -11.92 0.58 18.49
N GLY A 111 -11.32 -0.53 18.07
CA GLY A 111 -10.08 -1.10 18.65
C GLY A 111 -8.81 -0.74 17.91
N ALA A 112 -8.90 -0.10 16.75
CA ALA A 112 -7.77 0.15 15.88
C ALA A 112 -6.77 1.15 16.49
N LYS A 113 -5.50 0.81 16.40
CA LYS A 113 -4.37 1.65 16.83
C LYS A 113 -3.22 1.49 15.85
N PRO A 114 -2.39 2.53 15.67
CA PRO A 114 -1.15 2.36 14.92
C PRO A 114 -0.29 1.28 15.57
N LEU A 115 0.36 0.46 14.75
CA LEU A 115 1.21 -0.61 15.23
C LEU A 115 2.61 -0.49 14.63
N LEU A 116 3.57 -0.12 15.46
CA LEU A 116 4.99 -0.19 15.12
C LEU A 116 5.54 -1.55 15.56
N SER A 117 6.14 -2.30 14.63
CA SER A 117 6.65 -3.65 14.89
C SER A 117 7.89 -3.72 15.78
N TRP A 118 8.48 -2.58 16.13
CA TRP A 118 9.76 -2.48 16.81
C TRP A 118 9.74 -3.02 18.25
N GLU A 119 10.59 -4.00 18.51
CA GLU A 119 10.78 -4.62 19.83
C GLU A 119 12.17 -4.32 20.44
N GLY A 120 13.03 -3.63 19.71
CA GLY A 120 14.38 -3.26 20.14
C GLY A 120 15.36 -3.18 18.98
N LYS A 121 16.49 -2.51 19.23
CA LYS A 121 17.57 -2.38 18.25
C LYS A 121 18.39 -3.67 18.20
N THR A 122 18.44 -4.29 17.03
CA THR A 122 19.19 -5.55 16.79
C THR A 122 20.27 -5.41 15.71
N ALA A 123 20.30 -4.27 14.98
CA ALA A 123 21.28 -4.01 13.92
C ALA A 123 21.78 -2.55 13.95
N GLU A 124 22.80 -2.26 13.16
CA GLU A 124 23.37 -0.90 13.08
C GLU A 124 22.46 0.07 12.33
N ASN A 125 21.81 -0.41 11.28
CA ASN A 125 21.01 0.37 10.35
C ASN A 125 19.55 -0.07 10.39
N LEU A 126 18.66 0.83 10.01
CA LEU A 126 17.22 0.59 10.01
C LEU A 126 16.62 0.88 8.64
N LEU A 127 15.75 0.00 8.18
CA LEU A 127 14.72 0.26 7.19
C LEU A 127 13.36 0.31 7.89
N LEU A 128 12.72 1.48 7.91
CA LEU A 128 11.33 1.64 8.37
C LEU A 128 10.41 1.61 7.15
N ALA A 129 9.58 0.57 7.03
CA ALA A 129 8.68 0.39 5.90
C ALA A 129 7.24 0.79 6.24
N VAL A 130 6.61 1.52 5.31
CA VAL A 130 5.22 2.02 5.41
C VAL A 130 4.40 1.44 4.27
N HIS A 131 3.33 0.72 4.62
CA HIS A 131 2.46 0.03 3.66
C HIS A 131 1.61 0.99 2.81
N GLY A 132 1.15 0.52 1.65
CA GLY A 132 0.13 1.19 0.84
C GLY A 132 -1.29 0.97 1.37
N ASN A 133 -2.28 1.57 0.70
CA ASN A 133 -3.69 1.27 0.99
C ASN A 133 -4.01 -0.18 0.65
N THR A 134 -5.03 -0.75 1.31
CA THR A 134 -5.41 -2.17 1.21
C THR A 134 -4.34 -3.16 1.66
N GLN A 135 -3.30 -2.68 2.31
CA GLN A 135 -2.19 -3.47 2.83
C GLN A 135 -2.12 -3.41 4.37
N ASN A 136 -1.06 -3.99 4.93
CA ASN A 136 -0.75 -3.95 6.36
C ASN A 136 0.77 -4.02 6.60
N GLY A 137 1.20 -3.94 7.86
CA GLY A 137 2.62 -4.01 8.21
C GLY A 137 3.30 -5.31 7.81
N ARG A 138 2.57 -6.44 7.76
CA ARG A 138 3.13 -7.72 7.28
C ARG A 138 3.38 -7.68 5.78
N THR A 139 2.46 -7.12 5.00
CA THR A 139 2.66 -6.93 3.55
C THR A 139 3.88 -6.06 3.30
N ALA A 140 3.99 -4.91 3.98
CA ALA A 140 5.17 -4.06 3.86
C ALA A 140 6.47 -4.82 4.22
N ARG A 141 6.47 -5.63 5.28
CA ARG A 141 7.64 -6.45 5.62
C ARG A 141 7.99 -7.42 4.50
N ASN A 142 7.02 -8.15 3.97
CA ASN A 142 7.23 -9.13 2.92
C ASN A 142 7.79 -8.50 1.63
N ASP A 143 7.36 -7.29 1.31
CA ASP A 143 7.81 -6.55 0.13
C ASP A 143 9.24 -6.02 0.29
N TRP A 144 9.57 -5.46 1.46
CA TRP A 144 10.83 -4.75 1.69
C TRP A 144 11.95 -5.63 2.26
N GLU A 145 11.66 -6.68 3.04
CA GLU A 145 12.67 -7.53 3.68
C GLU A 145 13.60 -8.26 2.68
N PRO A 146 13.11 -8.72 1.51
CA PRO A 146 13.98 -9.33 0.50
C PRO A 146 15.10 -8.42 0.02
N LEU A 147 14.90 -7.09 0.03
CA LEU A 147 15.92 -6.11 -0.37
C LEU A 147 17.11 -6.07 0.58
N LEU A 148 16.93 -6.54 1.80
CA LEU A 148 18.01 -6.62 2.78
C LEU A 148 18.83 -7.92 2.66
N ALA A 149 18.38 -8.85 1.87
CA ALA A 149 18.90 -10.19 1.52
C ALA A 149 20.15 -10.63 2.31
N GLY A 150 19.97 -11.10 3.53
CA GLY A 150 21.04 -11.63 4.37
C GLY A 150 22.02 -10.59 4.94
N ASN A 151 21.77 -9.30 4.76
CA ASN A 151 22.60 -8.25 5.33
C ASN A 151 22.23 -8.01 6.82
N SER A 152 22.90 -8.70 7.73
CA SER A 152 22.68 -8.62 9.17
C SER A 152 22.96 -7.24 9.81
N ARG A 153 23.50 -6.29 9.04
CA ARG A 153 23.70 -4.91 9.52
C ARG A 153 22.42 -4.08 9.44
N TRP A 154 21.36 -4.59 8.80
CA TRP A 154 20.09 -3.94 8.66
C TRP A 154 18.99 -4.66 9.44
N GLN A 155 18.14 -3.88 10.08
CA GLN A 155 16.89 -4.29 10.71
C GLN A 155 15.74 -3.68 9.93
N ILE A 156 14.68 -4.43 9.71
CA ILE A 156 13.45 -3.89 9.14
C ILE A 156 12.38 -3.77 10.21
N GLU A 157 11.73 -2.61 10.24
CA GLU A 157 10.54 -2.36 11.04
C GLU A 157 9.42 -1.81 10.17
N THR A 158 8.20 -2.01 10.59
CA THR A 158 7.02 -1.58 9.85
C THR A 158 6.10 -0.77 10.75
N ILE A 159 5.45 0.22 10.17
CA ILE A 159 4.36 0.95 10.82
C ILE A 159 3.05 0.67 10.09
N GLN A 160 2.04 0.21 10.82
CA GLN A 160 0.70 -0.02 10.33
C GLN A 160 -0.23 1.10 10.75
N SER A 161 -1.10 1.51 9.85
CA SER A 161 -2.15 2.49 10.10
C SER A 161 -3.14 2.03 11.17
N ALA A 162 -3.81 3.00 11.79
CA ALA A 162 -4.98 2.80 12.65
C ALA A 162 -6.32 2.84 11.89
N GLU A 163 -6.29 2.89 10.56
CA GLU A 163 -7.49 3.04 9.74
C GLU A 163 -7.80 1.71 9.02
N PRO A 164 -8.66 0.84 9.58
CA PRO A 164 -9.06 -0.39 8.91
C PRO A 164 -9.75 -0.08 7.57
N ASP A 165 -9.44 -0.85 6.54
CA ASP A 165 -10.06 -0.72 5.22
C ASP A 165 -10.92 -1.94 4.88
N GLY A 166 -10.45 -3.12 5.29
CA GLY A 166 -11.11 -4.40 5.21
C GLY A 166 -10.49 -5.37 6.21
N PHE A 167 -10.95 -6.60 6.22
CA PHE A 167 -10.44 -7.62 7.12
C PHE A 167 -8.94 -7.84 6.90
N GLY A 168 -8.15 -7.46 7.90
CA GLY A 168 -6.69 -7.59 7.85
C GLY A 168 -5.98 -6.58 6.96
N THR A 169 -6.68 -5.59 6.41
CA THR A 169 -6.11 -4.54 5.57
C THR A 169 -6.41 -3.15 6.14
N TYR A 170 -5.51 -2.22 5.85
CA TYR A 170 -5.54 -0.86 6.37
C TYR A 170 -5.29 0.14 5.26
N ARG A 171 -5.65 1.41 5.52
CA ARG A 171 -5.45 2.52 4.61
C ARG A 171 -4.82 3.72 5.35
N TRP A 172 -4.41 4.68 4.59
CA TRP A 172 -4.03 6.00 5.04
C TRP A 172 -4.99 7.00 4.40
N SER A 173 -5.74 7.77 5.21
CA SER A 173 -6.39 8.97 4.69
C SER A 173 -5.31 10.01 4.37
N TYR A 174 -5.59 10.83 3.36
CA TYR A 174 -4.62 11.84 2.91
C TYR A 174 -4.82 13.17 3.66
N ASP A 175 -5.29 13.09 4.89
CA ASP A 175 -5.47 14.23 5.78
C ASP A 175 -4.32 14.39 6.78
N MET A 176 -4.38 15.47 7.56
CA MET A 176 -3.36 15.79 8.55
C MET A 176 -3.42 14.91 9.80
N ALA A 177 -4.42 14.04 9.94
CA ALA A 177 -4.58 13.14 11.08
C ALA A 177 -3.89 11.78 10.86
N SER A 178 -3.65 11.37 9.60
CA SER A 178 -3.12 10.05 9.29
C SER A 178 -1.61 9.91 9.41
N PHE A 179 -0.83 10.96 9.16
CA PHE A 179 0.64 10.86 9.17
C PHE A 179 1.31 10.89 10.56
N PRO A 180 0.72 11.45 11.64
CA PRO A 180 1.40 11.55 12.94
C PRO A 180 1.98 10.23 13.46
N PRO A 181 1.31 9.06 13.34
CA PRO A 181 1.91 7.80 13.76
C PRO A 181 3.22 7.45 13.02
N VAL A 182 3.30 7.81 11.73
CA VAL A 182 4.53 7.61 10.94
C VAL A 182 5.63 8.55 11.42
N ALA A 183 5.30 9.82 11.69
CA ALA A 183 6.22 10.78 12.24
C ALA A 183 6.76 10.34 13.61
N GLU A 184 5.90 9.89 14.51
CA GLU A 184 6.27 9.39 15.84
C GLU A 184 7.18 8.15 15.74
N ALA A 185 6.89 7.23 14.80
CA ALA A 185 7.75 6.08 14.54
C ALA A 185 9.14 6.52 14.06
N MET A 186 9.23 7.44 13.10
CA MET A 186 10.49 7.98 12.61
C MET A 186 11.29 8.67 13.73
N GLU A 187 10.66 9.51 14.53
CA GLU A 187 11.30 10.20 15.65
C GLU A 187 11.76 9.22 16.73
N LYS A 188 10.98 8.16 17.01
CA LYS A 188 11.40 7.10 17.91
C LYS A 188 12.66 6.43 17.40
N MET A 189 12.70 6.03 16.13
CA MET A 189 13.86 5.36 15.53
C MET A 189 15.12 6.26 15.55
N GLN A 190 14.97 7.56 15.38
CA GLN A 190 16.10 8.51 15.52
C GLN A 190 16.71 8.49 16.92
N ARG A 191 15.89 8.37 17.96
CA ARG A 191 16.35 8.31 19.36
C ARG A 191 17.07 7.01 19.71
N GLU A 192 16.81 5.93 18.96
CA GLU A 192 17.46 4.62 19.18
C GLU A 192 18.92 4.56 18.69
N GLY A 193 19.39 5.62 18.01
CA GLY A 193 20.79 5.75 17.64
C GLY A 193 21.27 4.77 16.55
N TYR A 194 20.41 4.50 15.55
CA TYR A 194 20.84 3.82 14.33
C TYR A 194 21.87 4.66 13.59
N ARG A 195 22.85 4.00 12.96
CA ARG A 195 23.87 4.66 12.15
C ARG A 195 23.29 5.25 10.87
N LYS A 196 22.39 4.53 10.23
CA LYS A 196 21.66 4.95 9.04
C LYS A 196 20.18 4.57 9.19
N ILE A 197 19.31 5.51 8.84
CA ILE A 197 17.86 5.30 8.83
C ILE A 197 17.36 5.55 7.41
N VAL A 198 16.83 4.52 6.79
CA VAL A 198 16.13 4.58 5.51
C VAL A 198 14.64 4.36 5.77
N CYS A 199 13.78 5.17 5.17
CA CYS A 199 12.35 4.98 5.26
C CYS A 199 11.82 4.64 3.87
N GLY A 200 11.15 3.49 3.76
CA GLY A 200 10.56 2.99 2.53
C GLY A 200 9.03 3.09 2.56
N GLY A 201 8.42 3.59 1.50
CA GLY A 201 6.97 3.65 1.34
C GLY A 201 6.52 3.05 0.03
N PHE A 202 5.33 2.45 0.05
CA PHE A 202 4.64 2.02 -1.15
C PHE A 202 3.33 2.79 -1.29
N SER A 203 3.03 3.31 -2.49
CA SER A 203 1.76 3.98 -2.79
C SER A 203 1.42 5.10 -1.78
N ALA A 204 0.30 5.01 -1.09
CA ALA A 204 -0.13 5.95 -0.04
C ALA A 204 0.87 6.09 1.12
N GLY A 205 1.64 5.04 1.44
CA GLY A 205 2.69 5.09 2.45
C GLY A 205 3.79 6.11 2.12
N CYS A 206 4.02 6.38 0.84
CA CYS A 206 4.94 7.42 0.40
C CYS A 206 4.47 8.83 0.82
N ASP A 207 3.18 9.11 0.65
CA ASP A 207 2.58 10.40 1.06
C ASP A 207 2.70 10.61 2.57
N MET A 208 2.48 9.55 3.36
CA MET A 208 2.63 9.61 4.82
C MET A 208 4.06 9.92 5.26
N LEU A 209 5.06 9.31 4.64
CA LEU A 209 6.48 9.61 4.89
C LEU A 209 6.81 11.06 4.53
N LEU A 210 6.34 11.53 3.39
CA LEU A 210 6.59 12.90 2.95
C LEU A 210 5.89 13.93 3.84
N ARG A 211 4.66 13.65 4.32
CA ARG A 211 3.97 14.48 5.32
C ARG A 211 4.71 14.49 6.65
N ALA A 212 5.19 13.35 7.12
CA ALA A 212 6.00 13.29 8.34
C ALA A 212 7.24 14.15 8.23
N VAL A 213 7.92 14.13 7.08
CA VAL A 213 9.08 15.01 6.82
C VAL A 213 8.67 16.48 6.70
N ALA A 214 7.55 16.80 6.06
CA ALA A 214 7.14 18.19 5.84
C ALA A 214 6.64 18.87 7.11
N PHE A 215 5.90 18.16 7.97
CA PHE A 215 5.12 18.77 9.06
C PHE A 215 5.56 18.38 10.47
N ALA A 216 6.50 17.43 10.62
CA ALA A 216 7.02 17.02 11.91
C ALA A 216 8.54 17.15 11.97
N PRO A 217 9.18 17.10 13.16
CA PRO A 217 10.64 17.06 13.28
C PRO A 217 11.25 15.74 12.77
N ALA A 218 10.42 14.81 12.30
CA ALA A 218 10.85 13.55 11.75
C ALA A 218 11.82 13.71 10.58
N ARG A 219 12.85 12.88 10.54
CA ARG A 219 13.86 12.84 9.48
C ARG A 219 14.46 11.44 9.36
N CYS A 220 15.07 11.18 8.23
CA CYS A 220 15.86 9.98 7.93
C CYS A 220 17.02 10.39 7.00
N ASP A 221 17.90 9.48 6.70
CA ASP A 221 18.99 9.73 5.75
C ASP A 221 18.52 9.64 4.31
N MET A 222 17.54 8.76 4.05
CA MET A 222 17.03 8.52 2.70
C MET A 222 15.55 8.08 2.74
N LEU A 223 14.80 8.51 1.74
CA LEU A 223 13.46 8.01 1.43
C LEU A 223 13.53 7.14 0.17
N LEU A 224 12.95 5.94 0.27
CA LEU A 224 12.68 5.06 -0.87
C LEU A 224 11.17 5.09 -1.15
N LEU A 225 10.77 5.58 -2.31
CA LEU A 225 9.38 5.78 -2.68
C LEU A 225 9.04 4.87 -3.86
N GLN A 226 8.28 3.81 -3.62
CA GLN A 226 7.84 2.87 -4.66
C GLN A 226 6.41 3.18 -5.08
N SER A 227 6.17 3.39 -6.38
CA SER A 227 4.87 3.72 -6.98
C SER A 227 4.11 4.77 -6.17
N PRO A 228 4.70 5.97 -5.99
CA PRO A 228 4.25 6.91 -4.97
C PRO A 228 2.97 7.63 -5.37
N TRP A 229 1.91 7.44 -4.59
CA TRP A 229 0.69 8.25 -4.65
C TRP A 229 0.84 9.47 -3.75
N LEU A 230 0.89 10.69 -4.30
CA LEU A 230 1.37 11.90 -3.62
C LEU A 230 0.40 13.10 -3.64
N PRO A 231 -0.77 13.02 -3.02
CA PRO A 231 -1.66 14.20 -2.88
C PRO A 231 -0.99 15.41 -2.22
N ILE A 232 0.03 15.20 -1.36
CA ILE A 232 0.78 16.29 -0.72
C ILE A 232 1.40 17.28 -1.73
N LEU A 233 1.76 16.83 -2.93
CA LEU A 233 2.37 17.70 -3.94
C LEU A 233 1.43 18.82 -4.39
N ARG A 234 0.13 18.51 -4.54
CA ARG A 234 -0.87 19.49 -4.91
C ARG A 234 -1.08 20.55 -3.83
N ASP A 235 -1.13 20.11 -2.58
CA ASP A 235 -1.58 20.95 -1.48
C ASP A 235 -0.42 21.62 -0.73
N HIS A 236 0.77 20.99 -0.71
CA HIS A 236 1.92 21.41 0.13
C HIS A 236 3.28 21.16 -0.54
N GLY A 237 3.37 21.17 -1.87
CA GLY A 237 4.60 20.84 -2.59
C GLY A 237 5.81 21.73 -2.20
N GLU A 238 5.62 23.04 -2.10
CA GLU A 238 6.71 23.98 -1.69
C GLU A 238 7.21 23.71 -0.27
N THR A 239 6.27 23.48 0.66
CA THR A 239 6.61 23.14 2.06
C THR A 239 7.42 21.85 2.14
N LEU A 240 7.00 20.83 1.36
CA LEU A 240 7.69 19.54 1.29
C LEU A 240 9.14 19.71 0.77
N ILE A 241 9.31 20.36 -0.38
CA ILE A 241 10.64 20.53 -0.99
C ILE A 241 11.56 21.31 -0.07
N HIS A 242 11.05 22.36 0.56
CA HIS A 242 11.81 23.12 1.56
C HIS A 242 12.26 22.24 2.75
N ALA A 243 11.37 21.42 3.29
CA ALA A 243 11.67 20.50 4.39
C ALA A 243 12.72 19.44 4.01
N LEU A 244 12.58 18.83 2.84
CA LEU A 244 13.53 17.85 2.31
C LEU A 244 14.94 18.45 2.19
N ARG A 245 15.02 19.67 1.65
CA ARG A 245 16.28 20.41 1.51
C ARG A 245 16.91 20.76 2.87
N GLN A 246 16.12 21.32 3.79
CA GLN A 246 16.61 21.65 5.14
C GLN A 246 17.13 20.43 5.90
N LYS A 247 16.44 19.30 5.77
CA LYS A 247 16.79 18.05 6.45
C LYS A 247 17.86 17.24 5.71
N LYS A 248 18.23 17.63 4.49
CA LYS A 248 19.22 16.96 3.62
C LYS A 248 18.89 15.48 3.38
N ILE A 249 17.63 15.19 3.11
CA ILE A 249 17.15 13.82 2.88
C ILE A 249 17.36 13.45 1.41
N ALA A 250 18.04 12.34 1.15
CA ALA A 250 18.16 11.78 -0.19
C ALA A 250 16.86 11.10 -0.62
N LEU A 251 16.49 11.21 -1.89
CA LEU A 251 15.29 10.59 -2.46
C LEU A 251 15.67 9.54 -3.52
N ARG A 252 15.08 8.36 -3.42
CA ARG A 252 15.13 7.34 -4.47
C ARG A 252 13.68 6.99 -4.80
N ILE A 253 13.27 7.31 -6.01
CA ILE A 253 11.89 7.17 -6.48
C ILE A 253 11.88 6.06 -7.52
N PHE A 254 11.01 5.08 -7.34
CA PHE A 254 10.79 3.96 -8.25
C PHE A 254 9.31 3.95 -8.63
N CYS A 255 9.02 3.80 -9.92
CA CYS A 255 7.62 3.76 -10.37
C CYS A 255 7.50 2.89 -11.61
N GLY A 256 6.41 2.15 -11.71
CA GLY A 256 6.10 1.40 -12.91
C GLY A 256 5.89 2.31 -14.12
N GLY A 257 6.41 1.91 -15.28
CA GLY A 257 6.22 2.66 -16.53
C GLY A 257 4.77 2.63 -17.04
N GLU A 258 3.99 1.65 -16.58
CA GLU A 258 2.57 1.48 -16.87
C GLU A 258 1.66 1.88 -15.69
N ASP A 259 2.20 2.50 -14.64
CA ASP A 259 1.46 3.05 -13.49
C ASP A 259 0.95 4.45 -13.86
N GLU A 260 -0.20 4.50 -14.54
CA GLU A 260 -0.77 5.74 -15.10
C GLU A 260 -1.08 6.78 -14.02
N ASP A 261 -1.41 6.35 -12.81
CA ASP A 261 -1.78 7.22 -11.70
C ASP A 261 -0.57 7.79 -10.95
N CYS A 262 0.41 6.95 -10.64
CA CYS A 262 1.55 7.35 -9.80
C CYS A 262 2.73 7.92 -10.60
N LEU A 263 2.94 7.48 -11.85
CA LEU A 263 4.07 7.93 -12.66
C LEU A 263 4.13 9.46 -12.85
N PRO A 264 3.01 10.16 -13.15
CA PRO A 264 3.02 11.63 -13.23
C PRO A 264 3.44 12.29 -11.90
N MET A 265 2.99 11.76 -10.77
CA MET A 265 3.34 12.27 -9.44
C MET A 265 4.81 12.03 -9.09
N ALA A 266 5.34 10.85 -9.43
CA ALA A 266 6.75 10.51 -9.28
C ALA A 266 7.65 11.47 -10.09
N GLN A 267 7.30 11.73 -11.34
CA GLN A 267 7.99 12.67 -12.22
C GLN A 267 7.91 14.12 -11.70
N GLN A 268 6.75 14.53 -11.20
CA GLN A 268 6.56 15.86 -10.61
C GLN A 268 7.45 16.05 -9.38
N LEU A 269 7.47 15.09 -8.46
CA LEU A 269 8.35 15.15 -7.28
C LEU A 269 9.82 15.18 -7.69
N TYR A 270 10.22 14.33 -8.63
CA TYR A 270 11.58 14.29 -9.14
C TYR A 270 12.01 15.66 -9.72
N ALA A 271 11.20 16.23 -10.60
CA ALA A 271 11.50 17.52 -11.22
C ALA A 271 11.61 18.65 -10.19
N ALA A 272 10.70 18.71 -9.22
CA ALA A 272 10.72 19.70 -8.15
C ALA A 272 11.96 19.56 -7.27
N ALA A 273 12.31 18.35 -6.86
CA ALA A 273 13.47 18.07 -6.04
C ALA A 273 14.80 18.37 -6.78
N GLN A 274 14.89 17.97 -8.05
CA GLN A 274 16.05 18.23 -8.91
C GLN A 274 16.25 19.73 -9.12
N GLY A 275 15.17 20.49 -9.35
CA GLY A 275 15.20 21.95 -9.55
C GLY A 275 15.77 22.70 -8.34
N GLU A 276 15.63 22.15 -7.15
CA GLU A 276 16.18 22.69 -5.89
C GLU A 276 17.52 22.07 -5.48
N GLY A 277 18.12 21.24 -6.33
CA GLY A 277 19.44 20.64 -6.13
C GLY A 277 19.49 19.58 -5.03
N LEU A 278 18.35 18.88 -4.76
CA LEU A 278 18.34 17.77 -3.84
C LEU A 278 19.04 16.53 -4.46
N ASP A 279 19.54 15.65 -3.60
CA ASP A 279 20.01 14.33 -4.00
C ASP A 279 18.78 13.44 -4.31
N VAL A 280 18.41 13.38 -5.59
CA VAL A 280 17.23 12.68 -6.04
C VAL A 280 17.52 11.83 -7.28
N GLN A 281 16.99 10.62 -7.31
CA GLN A 281 17.01 9.72 -8.47
C GLN A 281 15.60 9.21 -8.74
N LEU A 282 15.26 9.05 -10.02
CA LEU A 282 14.03 8.44 -10.49
C LEU A 282 14.38 7.26 -11.38
N SER A 283 13.86 6.08 -11.03
CA SER A 283 13.96 4.85 -11.81
C SER A 283 12.57 4.45 -12.28
N ILE A 284 12.37 4.41 -13.60
CA ILE A 284 11.12 3.94 -14.22
C ILE A 284 11.28 2.47 -14.56
N GLN A 285 10.41 1.64 -14.04
CA GLN A 285 10.42 0.19 -14.18
C GLN A 285 9.55 -0.21 -15.37
N GLU A 286 10.17 -0.54 -16.51
CA GLU A 286 9.45 -0.90 -17.72
C GLU A 286 8.58 -2.16 -17.51
N GLY A 287 7.36 -2.15 -18.09
CA GLY A 287 6.40 -3.24 -17.99
C GLY A 287 5.79 -3.47 -16.60
N CYS A 288 6.09 -2.60 -15.64
CA CYS A 288 5.49 -2.64 -14.31
C CYS A 288 4.33 -1.65 -14.21
N ARG A 289 3.29 -2.06 -13.51
CA ARG A 289 2.12 -1.25 -13.13
C ARG A 289 2.25 -0.80 -11.67
N HIS A 290 1.13 -0.59 -11.00
CA HIS A 290 1.08 -0.21 -9.58
C HIS A 290 1.43 -1.40 -8.67
N GLN A 291 2.69 -1.79 -8.61
CA GLN A 291 3.15 -2.98 -7.90
C GLN A 291 4.54 -2.77 -7.28
N PHE A 292 4.88 -3.63 -6.35
CA PHE A 292 6.26 -3.73 -5.88
C PHE A 292 7.07 -4.53 -6.93
N PRO A 293 8.31 -4.13 -7.25
CA PRO A 293 9.07 -4.80 -8.30
C PRO A 293 9.30 -6.28 -7.95
N PRO A 294 9.18 -7.19 -8.93
CA PRO A 294 9.39 -8.61 -8.72
C PRO A 294 10.86 -8.97 -8.42
N GLU A 295 11.80 -8.09 -8.82
CA GLU A 295 13.23 -8.28 -8.61
C GLU A 295 13.84 -7.11 -7.84
N PRO A 296 14.55 -7.39 -6.73
CA PRO A 296 15.07 -6.36 -5.85
C PRO A 296 16.33 -5.65 -6.36
N ASP A 297 16.89 -6.03 -7.51
CA ASP A 297 18.19 -5.57 -8.00
C ASP A 297 18.33 -4.03 -8.03
N ALA A 298 17.25 -3.33 -8.34
CA ALA A 298 17.23 -1.86 -8.34
C ALA A 298 17.52 -1.23 -6.97
N PHE A 299 17.38 -2.00 -5.89
CA PHE A 299 17.58 -1.56 -4.52
C PHE A 299 18.85 -2.14 -3.88
N GLU A 300 19.46 -3.17 -4.47
CA GLU A 300 20.62 -3.88 -3.88
C GLU A 300 21.78 -2.94 -3.55
N GLU A 301 22.11 -2.02 -4.45
CA GLU A 301 23.19 -1.05 -4.22
C GLU A 301 22.93 -0.13 -3.00
N LEU A 302 21.65 0.12 -2.67
CA LEU A 302 21.28 1.01 -1.56
C LEU A 302 21.54 0.38 -0.19
N PHE A 303 21.51 -0.94 -0.13
CA PHE A 303 21.71 -1.73 1.08
C PHE A 303 23.03 -2.49 1.07
N SER A 304 23.79 -2.43 -0.04
CA SER A 304 25.10 -3.02 -0.11
C SER A 304 26.06 -2.38 0.89
N THR A 305 27.01 -3.16 1.33
CA THR A 305 28.03 -2.76 2.30
C THR A 305 29.06 -1.86 1.63
N GLU A 306 28.86 -0.57 1.62
CA GLU A 306 30.00 0.34 1.59
C GLU A 306 30.36 0.80 3.00
N GLY A 307 31.58 0.56 3.30
CA GLY A 307 32.46 0.51 4.38
C GLY A 307 32.39 1.47 5.56
#